data_9eb93501754746b94e410affa700951d
#
_entry.id   9eb93501754746b94e410affa700951d
#
_cell.length_a   1.000
_cell.length_b   1.000
_cell.length_c   1.000
_cell.angle_alpha   90.00
_cell.angle_beta   90.00
_cell.angle_gamma   90.00
#
_symmetry.space_group_name_H-M   'P 1'
#
loop_
_entity.id
_entity.type
_entity.pdbx_description
1 polymer ?
#
loop_
_entity_poly.entity_id
_entity_poly.type
_entity_poly.pdbx_seq_one_letter_code
_entity_poly.pdbx_strand_id
1 'polypeptide(L)'
;MAEARRSWWRRQWVKWVASAMLALLIVAAVLVELALRRAEPFLRARLIAELEDRFHARVELDRFHVSLVKGLWAEGEGLRIWPPAHVAGVGVPEGQGEPLIRLNEFRFHAPLHYAPGKPIHISLVNLKGLKIDLPPRSHFEHAMETDAGASEDAGKAKSAIAEAVSFEVERMECTGAELILETGTPGKLPLDFQIAHLKLTNISSGEAKLKDEDSAHRTIGFEAELTNPRPKGTITTKGSFGAFPTADLGENPIRGNYRFEHADLSSFKGIAGILSSTGHYEGTLRSLAVDGQTETPDFRLTKFGNELPLTTVFHAKVDGTNGDTWLDPVDATLGRSHFSATGQIVRVKSDEGDGPPHIIGHDVDLKVDVDNARIEDFLRLVNHSEHVLMSGNVAARAALHIPPGPAPVHERLTLDGRFLLDDALFTSEKVQERIAELSLRGQGHPDDVKTTDPSSILSQIQSSFEMKGGVITLPALEYTVPGAKIELKGTYKLENGALDFTGMAKLEATVSKIVGGWKGLLLTPADPFFKKDGAGTEVPVRIEGTREAPEIGIDFKNMKLEKKPTE
;
A
#
# COMPACT_ATOMS: atom_id res chain seq x y z
N MET A 1 -67.06 -41.30 49.66
CA MET A 1 -66.10 -42.09 48.86
C MET A 1 -66.37 -42.05 47.35
N ALA A 2 -67.40 -41.40 46.83
CA ALA A 2 -67.71 -41.37 45.39
C ALA A 2 -67.01 -40.20 44.58
N GLU A 3 -66.64 -39.09 45.24
CA GLU A 3 -66.06 -37.94 44.58
C GLU A 3 -64.54 -38.11 44.25
N ALA A 4 -63.80 -38.86 45.08
CA ALA A 4 -62.36 -39.10 44.85
C ALA A 4 -62.08 -40.02 43.64
N ARG A 5 -63.04 -40.92 43.27
CA ARG A 5 -62.92 -41.80 42.10
C ARG A 5 -63.12 -41.06 40.76
N ARG A 6 -63.94 -39.98 40.72
CA ARG A 6 -64.18 -39.19 39.47
C ARG A 6 -63.04 -38.28 39.12
N SER A 7 -62.22 -37.77 40.08
CA SER A 7 -61.08 -36.93 39.83
C SER A 7 -59.90 -37.73 39.32
N TRP A 8 -59.67 -38.94 39.72
CA TRP A 8 -58.62 -39.84 39.31
C TRP A 8 -58.77 -40.30 37.84
N TRP A 9 -60.03 -40.67 37.42
CA TRP A 9 -60.33 -41.02 36.03
C TRP A 9 -60.17 -39.86 35.05
N ARG A 10 -60.54 -38.63 35.43
CA ARG A 10 -60.35 -37.43 34.63
C ARG A 10 -58.86 -37.11 34.46
N ARG A 11 -58.02 -37.30 35.46
CA ARG A 11 -56.55 -37.10 35.35
C ARG A 11 -55.90 -38.16 34.46
N GLN A 12 -56.35 -39.39 34.49
CA GLN A 12 -55.80 -40.41 33.59
C GLN A 12 -56.26 -40.19 32.15
N TRP A 13 -57.51 -39.83 31.95
CA TRP A 13 -58.01 -39.56 30.58
C TRP A 13 -57.29 -38.37 29.91
N VAL A 14 -57.02 -37.28 30.64
CA VAL A 14 -56.21 -36.15 30.17
C VAL A 14 -54.78 -36.58 29.81
N LYS A 15 -54.20 -37.49 30.59
CA LYS A 15 -52.83 -38.02 30.24
C LYS A 15 -52.86 -38.88 28.97
N TRP A 16 -53.87 -39.69 28.78
CA TRP A 16 -54.05 -40.50 27.57
C TRP A 16 -54.32 -39.63 26.33
N VAL A 17 -55.15 -38.61 26.45
CA VAL A 17 -55.40 -37.65 25.37
C VAL A 17 -54.15 -36.84 25.07
N ALA A 18 -53.42 -36.37 26.06
CA ALA A 18 -52.16 -35.66 25.88
C ALA A 18 -51.09 -36.54 25.25
N SER A 19 -50.97 -37.82 25.64
CA SER A 19 -50.03 -38.75 25.03
C SER A 19 -50.43 -39.14 23.59
N ALA A 20 -51.73 -39.30 23.31
CA ALA A 20 -52.22 -39.52 21.95
C ALA A 20 -51.99 -38.30 21.04
N MET A 21 -52.20 -37.09 21.55
CA MET A 21 -51.92 -35.84 20.83
C MET A 21 -50.43 -35.66 20.56
N LEU A 22 -49.59 -35.97 21.56
CA LEU A 22 -48.13 -35.96 21.38
C LEU A 22 -47.65 -36.99 20.33
N ALA A 23 -48.22 -38.23 20.39
CA ALA A 23 -47.91 -39.26 19.38
C ALA A 23 -48.37 -38.83 17.98
N LEU A 24 -49.54 -38.19 17.86
CA LEU A 24 -50.02 -37.66 16.56
C LEU A 24 -49.12 -36.55 16.03
N LEU A 25 -48.63 -35.64 16.91
CA LEU A 25 -47.67 -34.59 16.54
C LEU A 25 -46.35 -35.18 16.11
N ILE A 26 -45.87 -36.23 16.79
CA ILE A 26 -44.63 -36.92 16.40
C ILE A 26 -44.81 -37.61 15.03
N VAL A 27 -45.93 -38.29 14.81
CA VAL A 27 -46.23 -38.92 13.51
C VAL A 27 -46.36 -37.88 12.41
N ALA A 28 -47.01 -36.76 12.65
CA ALA A 28 -47.09 -35.66 11.69
C ALA A 28 -45.73 -35.07 11.39
N ALA A 29 -44.87 -34.85 12.39
CA ALA A 29 -43.50 -34.38 12.20
C ALA A 29 -42.65 -35.36 11.38
N VAL A 30 -42.79 -36.67 11.65
CA VAL A 30 -42.09 -37.73 10.86
C VAL A 30 -42.58 -37.76 9.42
N LEU A 31 -43.87 -37.62 9.18
CA LEU A 31 -44.44 -37.60 7.83
C LEU A 31 -43.98 -36.37 7.04
N VAL A 32 -43.89 -35.22 7.67
CA VAL A 32 -43.38 -34.00 7.06
C VAL A 32 -41.90 -34.15 6.75
N GLU A 33 -41.10 -34.68 7.66
CA GLU A 33 -39.67 -34.97 7.44
C GLU A 33 -39.46 -35.95 6.25
N LEU A 34 -40.31 -37.01 6.18
CA LEU A 34 -40.26 -37.98 5.08
C LEU A 34 -40.63 -37.34 3.72
N ALA A 35 -41.61 -36.43 3.73
CA ALA A 35 -42.02 -35.67 2.54
C ALA A 35 -40.90 -34.74 2.06
N LEU A 36 -40.22 -34.04 3.00
CA LEU A 36 -39.08 -33.19 2.68
C LEU A 36 -37.90 -33.99 2.09
N ARG A 37 -37.55 -35.12 2.69
CA ARG A 37 -36.49 -35.99 2.14
C ARG A 37 -36.81 -36.49 0.72
N ARG A 38 -38.07 -36.67 0.39
CA ARG A 38 -38.49 -37.01 -1.00
C ARG A 38 -38.40 -35.80 -1.94
N ALA A 39 -38.53 -34.59 -1.42
CA ALA A 39 -38.40 -33.34 -2.18
C ALA A 39 -36.94 -32.89 -2.37
N GLU A 40 -35.99 -33.35 -1.56
CA GLU A 40 -34.56 -32.95 -1.60
C GLU A 40 -33.95 -33.08 -2.99
N PRO A 41 -34.04 -34.18 -3.74
CA PRO A 41 -33.42 -34.29 -5.05
C PRO A 41 -34.01 -33.30 -6.06
N PHE A 42 -35.29 -32.99 -5.96
CA PHE A 42 -35.96 -32.00 -6.79
C PHE A 42 -35.49 -30.57 -6.44
N LEU A 43 -35.42 -30.24 -5.17
CA LEU A 43 -34.95 -28.93 -4.68
C LEU A 43 -33.47 -28.75 -5.01
N ARG A 44 -32.65 -29.78 -4.85
CA ARG A 44 -31.24 -29.78 -5.24
C ARG A 44 -31.06 -29.49 -6.74
N ALA A 45 -31.79 -30.25 -7.59
CA ALA A 45 -31.73 -30.05 -9.05
C ALA A 45 -32.20 -28.63 -9.46
N ARG A 46 -33.24 -28.11 -8.80
CA ARG A 46 -33.72 -26.74 -9.01
C ARG A 46 -32.69 -25.67 -8.61
N LEU A 47 -32.03 -25.86 -7.47
CA LEU A 47 -30.96 -24.95 -6.99
C LEU A 47 -29.77 -24.96 -7.96
N ILE A 48 -29.34 -26.14 -8.42
CA ILE A 48 -28.26 -26.25 -9.39
C ILE A 48 -28.65 -25.53 -10.70
N ALA A 49 -29.82 -25.79 -11.25
CA ALA A 49 -30.27 -25.16 -12.47
C ALA A 49 -30.36 -23.62 -12.38
N GLU A 50 -30.82 -23.10 -11.23
CA GLU A 50 -30.89 -21.65 -10.98
C GLU A 50 -29.49 -21.01 -10.90
N LEU A 51 -28.53 -21.70 -10.25
CA LEU A 51 -27.15 -21.23 -10.18
C LEU A 51 -26.46 -21.31 -11.55
N GLU A 52 -26.70 -22.39 -12.33
CA GLU A 52 -26.18 -22.54 -13.70
C GLU A 52 -26.70 -21.43 -14.62
N ASP A 53 -28.00 -21.12 -14.54
CA ASP A 53 -28.59 -20.03 -15.33
C ASP A 53 -28.04 -18.66 -14.93
N ARG A 54 -27.82 -18.44 -13.64
CA ARG A 54 -27.32 -17.14 -13.12
C ARG A 54 -25.83 -16.91 -13.40
N PHE A 55 -25.02 -17.94 -13.25
CA PHE A 55 -23.56 -17.83 -13.47
C PHE A 55 -23.14 -18.19 -14.88
N HIS A 56 -24.05 -18.67 -15.73
CA HIS A 56 -23.76 -19.19 -17.06
C HIS A 56 -22.60 -20.18 -17.06
N ALA A 57 -22.56 -21.04 -16.03
CA ALA A 57 -21.43 -21.86 -15.66
C ALA A 57 -21.90 -23.22 -15.14
N ARG A 58 -21.07 -24.24 -15.28
CA ARG A 58 -21.35 -25.56 -14.69
C ARG A 58 -21.32 -25.47 -13.17
N VAL A 59 -22.35 -26.06 -12.53
CA VAL A 59 -22.49 -26.07 -11.07
C VAL A 59 -22.60 -27.52 -10.58
N GLU A 60 -21.84 -27.85 -9.55
CA GLU A 60 -21.93 -29.12 -8.83
C GLU A 60 -22.20 -28.87 -7.35
N LEU A 61 -23.02 -29.72 -6.76
CA LEU A 61 -23.35 -29.72 -5.35
C LEU A 61 -23.34 -31.15 -4.84
N ASP A 62 -22.47 -31.47 -3.88
CA ASP A 62 -22.31 -32.85 -3.40
C ASP A 62 -23.50 -33.30 -2.58
N ARG A 63 -23.86 -32.56 -1.56
CA ARG A 63 -24.98 -32.87 -0.65
C ARG A 63 -25.89 -31.67 -0.46
N PHE A 64 -27.17 -31.95 -0.34
CA PHE A 64 -28.19 -30.97 -0.03
C PHE A 64 -29.23 -31.59 0.88
N HIS A 65 -29.55 -30.94 1.98
CA HIS A 65 -30.49 -31.40 2.98
C HIS A 65 -31.41 -30.27 3.42
N VAL A 66 -32.69 -30.61 3.66
CA VAL A 66 -33.68 -29.66 4.16
C VAL A 66 -34.32 -30.24 5.43
N SER A 67 -34.31 -29.47 6.51
CA SER A 67 -34.84 -29.86 7.81
C SER A 67 -35.87 -28.84 8.37
N LEU A 68 -36.92 -29.35 9.00
CA LEU A 68 -37.89 -28.52 9.74
C LEU A 68 -37.69 -28.56 11.26
N VAL A 69 -36.73 -29.34 11.74
CA VAL A 69 -36.45 -29.41 13.19
C VAL A 69 -35.78 -28.09 13.62
N LYS A 70 -36.49 -27.26 14.33
CA LYS A 70 -36.10 -25.88 14.75
C LYS A 70 -36.28 -24.79 13.68
N GLY A 71 -37.18 -24.94 12.71
CA GLY A 71 -37.44 -24.03 11.60
C GLY A 71 -37.05 -24.67 10.26
N LEU A 72 -37.31 -23.98 9.15
CA LEU A 72 -36.94 -24.47 7.82
C LEU A 72 -35.46 -24.13 7.57
N TRP A 73 -34.58 -25.12 7.64
CA TRP A 73 -33.15 -25.01 7.31
C TRP A 73 -32.85 -25.74 6.02
N ALA A 74 -32.10 -25.08 5.16
CA ALA A 74 -31.46 -25.71 4.02
C ALA A 74 -29.94 -25.71 4.24
N GLU A 75 -29.33 -26.85 4.07
CA GLU A 75 -27.90 -27.09 4.23
C GLU A 75 -27.35 -27.76 2.99
N GLY A 76 -26.14 -27.36 2.56
CA GLY A 76 -25.45 -28.00 1.45
C GLY A 76 -23.97 -28.08 1.69
N GLU A 77 -23.33 -29.05 1.04
CA GLU A 77 -21.90 -29.28 1.12
C GLU A 77 -21.33 -29.49 -0.28
N GLY A 78 -20.09 -28.99 -0.48
CA GLY A 78 -19.32 -29.23 -1.68
C GLY A 78 -19.89 -28.55 -2.93
N LEU A 79 -20.33 -27.28 -2.80
CA LEU A 79 -20.72 -26.47 -3.96
C LEU A 79 -19.47 -26.06 -4.73
N ARG A 80 -19.48 -26.32 -6.05
CA ARG A 80 -18.41 -25.95 -6.99
C ARG A 80 -19.04 -25.29 -8.21
N ILE A 81 -18.46 -24.16 -8.63
CA ILE A 81 -18.84 -23.42 -9.83
C ILE A 81 -17.60 -23.26 -10.69
N TRP A 82 -17.65 -23.77 -11.91
CA TRP A 82 -16.56 -23.65 -12.88
C TRP A 82 -16.68 -22.36 -13.68
N PRO A 83 -15.56 -21.81 -14.19
CA PRO A 83 -15.63 -20.68 -15.09
C PRO A 83 -16.38 -21.07 -16.37
N PRO A 84 -17.14 -20.15 -16.98
CA PRO A 84 -17.68 -20.34 -18.32
C PRO A 84 -16.58 -20.69 -19.34
N ALA A 85 -16.88 -21.40 -20.37
CA ALA A 85 -15.89 -21.88 -21.36
C ALA A 85 -15.02 -20.77 -21.97
N HIS A 86 -15.57 -19.56 -22.13
CA HIS A 86 -14.87 -18.38 -22.64
C HIS A 86 -13.92 -17.72 -21.63
N VAL A 87 -14.04 -18.05 -20.35
CA VAL A 87 -13.17 -17.52 -19.25
C VAL A 87 -12.09 -18.52 -18.86
N ALA A 88 -12.30 -19.80 -19.10
CA ALA A 88 -11.40 -20.89 -18.70
C ALA A 88 -10.00 -20.88 -19.37
N GLY A 89 -9.80 -20.01 -20.37
CA GLY A 89 -8.56 -19.92 -21.15
C GLY A 89 -8.58 -20.81 -22.42
N VAL A 90 -7.79 -20.43 -23.41
CA VAL A 90 -7.72 -21.13 -24.67
C VAL A 90 -7.12 -22.53 -24.46
N GLY A 91 -7.89 -23.58 -24.71
CA GLY A 91 -7.45 -24.99 -24.67
C GLY A 91 -7.83 -25.79 -23.43
N VAL A 92 -8.53 -25.18 -22.45
CA VAL A 92 -9.11 -25.92 -21.32
C VAL A 92 -10.53 -26.37 -21.67
N PRO A 93 -10.83 -27.68 -21.75
CA PRO A 93 -12.20 -28.15 -21.98
C PRO A 93 -13.14 -27.72 -20.86
N GLU A 94 -14.39 -27.44 -21.20
CA GLU A 94 -15.42 -27.02 -20.24
C GLU A 94 -15.53 -28.03 -19.08
N GLY A 95 -15.39 -27.54 -17.84
CA GLY A 95 -15.43 -28.36 -16.63
C GLY A 95 -14.14 -29.14 -16.32
N GLN A 96 -13.06 -28.90 -17.05
CA GLN A 96 -11.72 -29.40 -16.73
C GLN A 96 -10.88 -28.20 -16.21
N GLY A 97 -10.34 -28.31 -15.02
CA GLY A 97 -9.58 -27.26 -14.35
C GLY A 97 -10.05 -27.07 -12.91
N GLU A 98 -9.54 -26.03 -12.28
CA GLU A 98 -9.96 -25.64 -10.92
C GLU A 98 -11.28 -24.87 -10.98
N PRO A 99 -12.25 -25.15 -10.09
CA PRO A 99 -13.47 -24.35 -10.00
C PRO A 99 -13.15 -22.90 -9.59
N LEU A 100 -13.84 -21.94 -10.22
CA LEU A 100 -13.77 -20.53 -9.90
C LEU A 100 -14.24 -20.23 -8.46
N ILE A 101 -15.30 -20.94 -8.02
CA ILE A 101 -15.86 -20.83 -6.68
C ILE A 101 -15.98 -22.22 -6.08
N ARG A 102 -15.47 -22.40 -4.87
CA ARG A 102 -15.66 -23.58 -4.03
C ARG A 102 -16.25 -23.14 -2.70
N LEU A 103 -17.25 -23.85 -2.23
CA LEU A 103 -17.86 -23.62 -0.93
C LEU A 103 -18.02 -24.94 -0.20
N ASN A 104 -17.34 -25.08 0.93
CA ASN A 104 -17.34 -26.34 1.66
C ASN A 104 -18.72 -26.64 2.28
N GLU A 105 -19.27 -25.65 3.00
CA GLU A 105 -20.57 -25.79 3.65
C GLU A 105 -21.34 -24.47 3.52
N PHE A 106 -22.64 -24.58 3.29
CA PHE A 106 -23.57 -23.49 3.45
C PHE A 106 -24.81 -23.93 4.22
N ARG A 107 -25.36 -23.00 4.98
CA ARG A 107 -26.60 -23.19 5.72
C ARG A 107 -27.39 -21.88 5.71
N PHE A 108 -28.67 -21.97 5.40
CA PHE A 108 -29.54 -20.82 5.50
C PHE A 108 -30.89 -21.17 6.13
N HIS A 109 -31.46 -20.18 6.82
CA HIS A 109 -32.76 -20.28 7.44
C HIS A 109 -33.81 -19.63 6.54
N ALA A 110 -34.72 -20.45 6.01
CA ALA A 110 -35.79 -19.99 5.14
C ALA A 110 -37.08 -19.74 5.94
N PRO A 111 -37.94 -18.78 5.52
CA PRO A 111 -39.20 -18.54 6.17
C PRO A 111 -40.18 -19.68 5.89
N LEU A 112 -41.02 -20.01 6.88
CA LEU A 112 -42.09 -21.00 6.75
C LEU A 112 -43.28 -20.50 5.90
N HIS A 113 -43.32 -19.19 5.62
CA HIS A 113 -44.43 -18.57 4.89
C HIS A 113 -43.87 -17.88 3.64
N TYR A 114 -44.28 -18.34 2.48
CA TYR A 114 -44.01 -17.70 1.20
C TYR A 114 -45.32 -17.09 0.66
N ALA A 115 -45.28 -15.80 0.33
CA ALA A 115 -46.37 -15.14 -0.36
C ALA A 115 -45.92 -14.81 -1.81
N PRO A 116 -46.62 -15.31 -2.84
CA PRO A 116 -46.29 -15.01 -4.22
C PRO A 116 -46.21 -13.49 -4.47
N GLY A 117 -45.14 -13.02 -5.10
CA GLY A 117 -44.90 -11.60 -5.38
C GLY A 117 -44.29 -10.80 -4.24
N LYS A 118 -43.90 -11.43 -3.12
CA LYS A 118 -43.10 -10.82 -2.06
C LYS A 118 -41.70 -11.44 -2.03
N PRO A 119 -40.66 -10.68 -1.65
CA PRO A 119 -39.32 -11.24 -1.48
C PRO A 119 -39.29 -12.35 -0.42
N ILE A 120 -38.49 -13.39 -0.69
CA ILE A 120 -38.20 -14.41 0.32
C ILE A 120 -37.25 -13.83 1.34
N HIS A 121 -37.69 -13.64 2.56
CA HIS A 121 -36.88 -13.12 3.64
C HIS A 121 -36.06 -14.24 4.30
N ILE A 122 -34.73 -14.18 4.18
CA ILE A 122 -33.78 -15.11 4.79
C ILE A 122 -33.08 -14.40 5.93
N SER A 123 -33.34 -14.82 7.16
CA SER A 123 -32.78 -14.15 8.34
C SER A 123 -31.27 -14.37 8.51
N LEU A 124 -30.77 -15.55 8.13
CA LEU A 124 -29.36 -15.89 8.30
C LEU A 124 -28.88 -16.85 7.21
N VAL A 125 -27.72 -16.52 6.64
CA VAL A 125 -26.93 -17.38 5.77
C VAL A 125 -25.55 -17.57 6.39
N ASN A 126 -25.15 -18.81 6.65
CA ASN A 126 -23.82 -19.18 7.10
C ASN A 126 -23.06 -19.87 5.99
N LEU A 127 -21.85 -19.39 5.69
CA LEU A 127 -20.94 -19.96 4.73
C LEU A 127 -19.64 -20.36 5.44
N LYS A 128 -19.08 -21.53 5.05
CA LYS A 128 -17.78 -21.97 5.56
C LYS A 128 -16.89 -22.44 4.44
N GLY A 129 -15.64 -21.97 4.47
CA GLY A 129 -14.63 -22.40 3.51
C GLY A 129 -14.98 -22.00 2.07
N LEU A 130 -15.39 -20.73 1.90
CA LEU A 130 -15.59 -20.13 0.59
C LEU A 130 -14.23 -19.82 -0.04
N LYS A 131 -13.91 -20.46 -1.15
CA LYS A 131 -12.72 -20.15 -1.95
C LYS A 131 -13.15 -19.58 -3.29
N ILE A 132 -12.63 -18.41 -3.62
CA ILE A 132 -12.84 -17.74 -4.92
C ILE A 132 -11.49 -17.58 -5.57
N ASP A 133 -11.34 -18.17 -6.75
CA ASP A 133 -10.11 -18.13 -7.55
C ASP A 133 -10.40 -17.34 -8.83
N LEU A 134 -9.91 -16.09 -8.87
CA LEU A 134 -10.15 -15.19 -9.99
C LEU A 134 -8.99 -15.26 -10.97
N PRO A 135 -9.21 -15.74 -12.19
CA PRO A 135 -8.20 -15.76 -13.24
C PRO A 135 -7.76 -14.34 -13.62
N PRO A 136 -6.63 -14.18 -14.34
CA PRO A 136 -6.12 -12.89 -14.76
C PRO A 136 -7.16 -12.09 -15.55
N ARG A 137 -7.19 -10.78 -15.36
CA ARG A 137 -8.15 -9.86 -16.03
C ARG A 137 -8.15 -9.97 -17.55
N SER A 138 -7.00 -10.26 -18.16
CA SER A 138 -6.91 -10.48 -19.60
C SER A 138 -7.86 -11.54 -20.14
N HIS A 139 -8.24 -12.52 -19.31
CA HIS A 139 -9.21 -13.55 -19.69
C HIS A 139 -10.66 -13.03 -19.67
N PHE A 140 -10.97 -12.03 -18.81
CA PHE A 140 -12.31 -11.44 -18.75
C PHE A 140 -12.56 -10.38 -19.83
N GLU A 141 -11.57 -9.58 -20.18
CA GLU A 141 -11.70 -8.50 -21.19
C GLU A 141 -12.03 -9.07 -22.58
N HIS A 142 -11.40 -10.20 -22.97
CA HIS A 142 -11.71 -10.90 -24.22
C HIS A 142 -13.11 -11.55 -24.22
N ALA A 143 -13.61 -11.95 -23.06
CA ALA A 143 -14.91 -12.57 -22.93
C ALA A 143 -16.07 -11.57 -23.11
N MET A 144 -15.93 -10.36 -22.64
CA MET A 144 -16.95 -9.31 -22.76
C MET A 144 -17.07 -8.77 -24.18
N GLU A 145 -15.98 -8.75 -24.97
CA GLU A 145 -16.02 -8.31 -26.37
C GLU A 145 -16.71 -9.31 -27.30
N THR A 146 -16.69 -10.61 -26.97
CA THR A 146 -17.31 -11.66 -27.79
C THR A 146 -18.81 -11.81 -27.54
N ASP A 147 -19.31 -11.42 -26.39
CA ASP A 147 -20.75 -11.60 -26.02
C ASP A 147 -21.66 -10.43 -26.43
N ALA A 148 -21.12 -9.33 -26.91
CA ALA A 148 -21.89 -8.16 -27.37
C ALA A 148 -22.75 -8.43 -28.61
N GLY A 149 -22.74 -9.65 -29.17
CA GLY A 149 -23.45 -10.04 -30.39
C GLY A 149 -24.61 -11.05 -30.23
N ALA A 150 -24.91 -11.55 -29.03
CA ALA A 150 -25.90 -12.61 -28.83
C ALA A 150 -27.14 -12.17 -28.04
N SER A 151 -28.18 -11.84 -28.78
CA SER A 151 -29.62 -11.99 -28.47
C SER A 151 -30.28 -11.06 -27.45
N GLU A 152 -30.91 -9.99 -27.96
CA GLU A 152 -31.94 -9.16 -27.28
C GLU A 152 -33.23 -9.94 -26.90
N ASP A 153 -33.55 -11.05 -27.54
CA ASP A 153 -34.81 -11.80 -27.34
C ASP A 153 -34.75 -12.81 -26.18
N ALA A 154 -33.56 -13.35 -25.84
CA ALA A 154 -33.39 -14.21 -24.65
C ALA A 154 -33.40 -13.38 -23.36
N GLY A 155 -33.02 -12.11 -23.39
CA GLY A 155 -33.02 -11.19 -22.26
C GLY A 155 -34.42 -10.89 -21.71
N LYS A 156 -35.42 -10.78 -22.57
CA LYS A 156 -36.80 -10.42 -22.16
C LYS A 156 -37.57 -11.55 -21.47
N ALA A 157 -37.33 -12.80 -21.84
CA ALA A 157 -37.96 -13.95 -21.16
C ALA A 157 -37.29 -14.27 -19.83
N LYS A 158 -35.98 -14.02 -19.69
CA LYS A 158 -35.21 -14.22 -18.46
C LYS A 158 -35.53 -13.17 -17.38
N SER A 159 -35.76 -11.91 -17.78
CA SER A 159 -36.11 -10.85 -16.83
C SER A 159 -37.47 -11.09 -16.15
N ALA A 160 -38.45 -11.67 -16.83
CA ALA A 160 -39.76 -11.96 -16.27
C ALA A 160 -39.77 -13.08 -15.21
N ILE A 161 -38.83 -14.05 -15.30
CA ILE A 161 -38.70 -15.13 -14.30
C ILE A 161 -37.83 -14.68 -13.14
N ALA A 162 -36.78 -13.89 -13.37
CA ALA A 162 -35.96 -13.27 -12.33
C ALA A 162 -36.75 -12.24 -11.48
N GLU A 163 -37.71 -11.54 -12.08
CA GLU A 163 -38.66 -10.66 -11.38
C GLU A 163 -39.62 -11.43 -10.43
N ALA A 164 -39.82 -12.72 -10.65
CA ALA A 164 -40.80 -13.49 -9.88
C ALA A 164 -40.28 -14.00 -8.51
N VAL A 165 -38.96 -14.04 -8.29
CA VAL A 165 -38.39 -14.52 -7.02
C VAL A 165 -37.26 -13.59 -6.57
N SER A 166 -37.66 -12.53 -5.88
CA SER A 166 -36.68 -11.72 -5.13
C SER A 166 -36.42 -12.32 -3.74
N PHE A 167 -35.22 -12.17 -3.22
CA PHE A 167 -34.89 -12.55 -1.86
C PHE A 167 -34.19 -11.43 -1.11
N GLU A 168 -34.40 -11.37 0.19
CA GLU A 168 -33.73 -10.47 1.12
C GLU A 168 -33.01 -11.30 2.16
N VAL A 169 -31.70 -11.09 2.34
CA VAL A 169 -30.91 -11.72 3.38
C VAL A 169 -30.58 -10.67 4.43
N GLU A 170 -31.10 -10.85 5.63
CA GLU A 170 -30.83 -9.94 6.75
C GLU A 170 -29.37 -9.98 7.16
N ARG A 171 -28.79 -11.20 7.23
CA ARG A 171 -27.40 -11.41 7.64
C ARG A 171 -26.77 -12.59 6.90
N MET A 172 -25.56 -12.38 6.43
CA MET A 172 -24.69 -13.44 5.92
C MET A 172 -23.39 -13.43 6.71
N GLU A 173 -22.99 -14.58 7.20
CA GLU A 173 -21.73 -14.79 7.91
C GLU A 173 -20.88 -15.80 7.15
N CYS A 174 -19.63 -15.44 6.86
CA CYS A 174 -18.68 -16.31 6.18
C CYS A 174 -17.44 -16.49 7.06
N THR A 175 -17.03 -17.73 7.28
CA THR A 175 -15.83 -18.07 8.04
C THR A 175 -14.86 -18.88 7.20
N GLY A 176 -13.57 -18.51 7.30
CA GLY A 176 -12.50 -19.21 6.57
C GLY A 176 -12.63 -19.08 5.05
N ALA A 177 -12.87 -17.85 4.55
CA ALA A 177 -12.89 -17.61 3.11
C ALA A 177 -11.48 -17.29 2.59
N GLU A 178 -11.26 -17.58 1.32
CA GLU A 178 -10.01 -17.36 0.60
C GLU A 178 -10.34 -16.70 -0.74
N LEU A 179 -9.70 -15.56 -1.03
CA LEU A 179 -9.80 -14.88 -2.31
C LEU A 179 -8.42 -14.87 -2.97
N ILE A 180 -8.30 -15.60 -4.06
CA ILE A 180 -7.07 -15.68 -4.86
C ILE A 180 -7.24 -14.83 -6.10
N LEU A 181 -6.32 -13.90 -6.31
CA LEU A 181 -6.23 -13.09 -7.52
C LEU A 181 -5.02 -13.53 -8.32
N GLU A 182 -5.25 -14.25 -9.42
CA GLU A 182 -4.20 -14.65 -10.33
C GLU A 182 -3.58 -13.45 -11.05
N THR A 183 -2.25 -13.41 -11.14
CA THR A 183 -1.55 -12.23 -11.66
C THR A 183 -1.33 -12.26 -13.17
N GLY A 184 -1.47 -13.39 -13.82
CA GLY A 184 -1.19 -13.57 -15.27
C GLY A 184 0.28 -13.33 -15.67
N THR A 185 1.15 -12.99 -14.72
CA THR A 185 2.57 -12.72 -14.99
C THR A 185 3.38 -13.98 -14.67
N PRO A 186 4.11 -14.56 -15.61
CA PRO A 186 4.91 -15.75 -15.38
C PRO A 186 5.91 -15.57 -14.22
N GLY A 187 5.91 -16.52 -13.28
CA GLY A 187 6.80 -16.51 -12.12
C GLY A 187 6.38 -15.58 -10.96
N LYS A 188 5.26 -14.89 -11.07
CA LYS A 188 4.69 -14.09 -9.98
C LYS A 188 3.60 -14.87 -9.26
N LEU A 189 3.72 -14.99 -7.94
CA LEU A 189 2.72 -15.66 -7.13
C LEU A 189 1.40 -14.86 -7.13
N PRO A 190 0.24 -15.54 -7.08
CA PRO A 190 -1.06 -14.90 -6.93
C PRO A 190 -1.14 -14.12 -5.61
N LEU A 191 -2.09 -13.18 -5.54
CA LEU A 191 -2.44 -12.51 -4.29
C LEU A 191 -3.51 -13.34 -3.59
N ASP A 192 -3.17 -13.88 -2.43
CA ASP A 192 -4.02 -14.74 -1.61
C ASP A 192 -4.47 -13.97 -0.36
N PHE A 193 -5.76 -13.57 -0.37
CA PHE A 193 -6.40 -12.91 0.76
C PHE A 193 -7.15 -13.94 1.60
N GLN A 194 -6.63 -14.22 2.79
CA GLN A 194 -7.27 -15.10 3.76
C GLN A 194 -8.26 -14.29 4.59
N ILE A 195 -9.56 -14.56 4.44
CA ILE A 195 -10.64 -13.86 5.16
C ILE A 195 -11.10 -14.74 6.31
N ALA A 196 -10.70 -14.40 7.53
CA ALA A 196 -11.06 -15.13 8.73
C ALA A 196 -12.56 -15.04 9.00
N HIS A 197 -13.09 -13.81 8.94
CA HIS A 197 -14.49 -13.51 9.14
C HIS A 197 -14.98 -12.46 8.16
N LEU A 198 -16.15 -12.69 7.59
CA LEU A 198 -16.89 -11.71 6.81
C LEU A 198 -18.36 -11.77 7.24
N LYS A 199 -18.89 -10.62 7.63
CA LYS A 199 -20.30 -10.46 7.96
C LYS A 199 -20.88 -9.40 7.04
N LEU A 200 -21.95 -9.75 6.35
CA LEU A 200 -22.74 -8.86 5.51
C LEU A 200 -24.12 -8.71 6.10
N THR A 201 -24.71 -7.53 5.99
CA THR A 201 -26.06 -7.23 6.46
C THR A 201 -26.85 -6.49 5.40
N ASN A 202 -28.18 -6.69 5.39
CA ASN A 202 -29.13 -6.02 4.47
C ASN A 202 -28.87 -6.32 2.98
N ILE A 203 -28.65 -7.59 2.64
CA ILE A 203 -28.44 -8.04 1.26
C ILE A 203 -29.80 -8.27 0.61
N SER A 204 -30.10 -7.61 -0.50
CA SER A 204 -31.29 -7.88 -1.31
C SER A 204 -30.94 -8.25 -2.73
N SER A 205 -31.57 -9.29 -3.27
CA SER A 205 -31.52 -9.63 -4.69
C SER A 205 -32.85 -9.21 -5.34
N GLY A 206 -32.77 -8.49 -6.38
CA GLY A 206 -33.89 -8.08 -7.19
C GLY A 206 -33.58 -6.72 -7.83
N GLU A 207 -33.85 -6.58 -9.11
CA GLU A 207 -34.08 -5.28 -9.72
C GLU A 207 -35.30 -4.66 -9.02
N ALA A 208 -35.10 -4.06 -7.85
CA ALA A 208 -36.13 -3.23 -7.27
C ALA A 208 -36.42 -2.17 -8.32
N LYS A 209 -37.62 -2.22 -8.90
CA LYS A 209 -38.11 -1.19 -9.82
C LYS A 209 -37.72 0.17 -9.23
N LEU A 210 -36.85 0.90 -9.90
CA LEU A 210 -36.33 2.22 -9.57
C LEU A 210 -37.42 3.31 -9.40
N LYS A 211 -38.60 2.95 -8.91
CA LYS A 211 -39.75 3.82 -8.74
C LYS A 211 -40.10 4.22 -7.33
N ASP A 212 -39.50 3.58 -6.33
CA ASP A 212 -39.66 4.00 -4.92
C ASP A 212 -38.42 4.75 -4.46
N GLU A 213 -38.60 5.97 -3.95
CA GLU A 213 -37.56 6.80 -3.35
C GLU A 213 -36.79 6.09 -2.21
N ASP A 214 -37.35 5.04 -1.63
CA ASP A 214 -36.72 4.22 -0.58
C ASP A 214 -35.66 3.21 -1.10
N SER A 215 -35.66 2.87 -2.41
CA SER A 215 -34.68 1.94 -2.97
C SER A 215 -33.30 2.56 -3.18
N ALA A 216 -33.19 3.87 -3.25
CA ALA A 216 -31.93 4.60 -3.38
C ALA A 216 -31.04 4.53 -2.11
N HIS A 217 -31.54 3.97 -1.01
CA HIS A 217 -30.86 3.94 0.30
C HIS A 217 -30.45 2.53 0.76
N ARG A 218 -30.59 1.49 -0.07
CA ARG A 218 -30.25 0.12 0.32
C ARG A 218 -28.74 -0.12 0.19
N THR A 219 -28.04 0.01 1.31
CA THR A 219 -26.64 -0.30 1.42
C THR A 219 -26.42 -1.64 2.12
N ILE A 220 -25.49 -2.45 1.62
CA ILE A 220 -25.00 -3.65 2.29
C ILE A 220 -23.98 -3.21 3.32
N GLY A 221 -24.26 -3.47 4.60
CA GLY A 221 -23.27 -3.30 5.66
C GLY A 221 -22.30 -4.47 5.66
N PHE A 222 -21.03 -4.21 5.90
CA PHE A 222 -20.01 -5.26 6.04
C PHE A 222 -19.10 -5.04 7.24
N GLU A 223 -18.66 -6.15 7.81
CA GLU A 223 -17.58 -6.24 8.79
C GLU A 223 -16.67 -7.40 8.33
N ALA A 224 -15.36 -7.14 8.20
CA ALA A 224 -14.42 -8.17 7.75
C ALA A 224 -13.11 -8.13 8.53
N GLU A 225 -12.54 -9.31 8.74
CA GLU A 225 -11.18 -9.52 9.21
C GLU A 225 -10.45 -10.39 8.19
N LEU A 226 -9.37 -9.86 7.64
CA LEU A 226 -8.62 -10.55 6.59
C LEU A 226 -7.11 -10.36 6.76
N THR A 227 -6.35 -11.32 6.25
CA THR A 227 -4.91 -11.23 6.12
C THR A 227 -4.57 -10.68 4.74
N ASN A 228 -3.90 -9.53 4.72
CA ASN A 228 -3.36 -8.95 3.49
C ASN A 228 -2.09 -9.70 3.08
N PRO A 229 -1.93 -10.12 1.82
CA PRO A 229 -0.75 -10.88 1.41
C PRO A 229 0.51 -10.03 1.27
N ARG A 230 0.39 -8.74 0.96
CA ARG A 230 1.54 -7.88 0.66
C ARG A 230 1.24 -6.38 0.86
N PRO A 231 1.80 -5.73 1.91
CA PRO A 231 2.58 -6.33 3.00
C PRO A 231 1.72 -7.26 3.84
N LYS A 232 2.33 -8.36 4.33
CA LYS A 232 1.59 -9.33 5.13
C LYS A 232 1.22 -8.71 6.48
N GLY A 233 -0.08 -8.75 6.80
CA GLY A 233 -0.61 -8.20 8.04
C GLY A 233 -2.13 -8.42 8.11
N THR A 234 -2.74 -8.04 9.22
CA THR A 234 -4.18 -8.22 9.45
C THR A 234 -4.93 -6.92 9.24
N ILE A 235 -5.97 -6.95 8.41
CA ILE A 235 -6.88 -5.83 8.19
C ILE A 235 -8.22 -6.17 8.82
N THR A 236 -8.70 -5.30 9.71
CA THR A 236 -10.08 -5.28 10.16
C THR A 236 -10.77 -4.07 9.56
N THR A 237 -11.95 -4.28 8.97
CA THR A 237 -12.71 -3.21 8.34
C THR A 237 -14.19 -3.34 8.60
N LYS A 238 -14.86 -2.19 8.68
CA LYS A 238 -16.31 -2.08 8.83
C LYS A 238 -16.82 -0.91 8.02
N GLY A 239 -17.89 -1.16 7.26
CA GLY A 239 -18.41 -0.14 6.38
C GLY A 239 -19.74 -0.50 5.73
N SER A 240 -20.04 0.20 4.65
CA SER A 240 -21.20 -0.06 3.80
C SER A 240 -20.82 0.04 2.33
N PHE A 241 -21.48 -0.76 1.52
CA PHE A 241 -21.30 -0.86 0.08
C PHE A 241 -22.65 -0.82 -0.64
N GLY A 242 -22.74 -0.12 -1.76
CA GLY A 242 -23.98 0.00 -2.55
C GLY A 242 -24.67 1.33 -2.28
N ALA A 243 -25.75 1.50 -2.72
CA ALA A 243 -26.92 1.70 -3.47
C ALA A 243 -26.81 1.30 -4.96
N PHE A 244 -26.10 0.40 -5.39
CA PHE A 244 -25.96 -0.29 -6.70
C PHE A 244 -26.64 0.43 -7.89
N PRO A 245 -26.30 1.70 -8.21
CA PRO A 245 -26.92 2.45 -9.29
C PRO A 245 -26.53 1.92 -10.67
N THR A 246 -25.45 1.12 -10.72
CA THR A 246 -24.91 0.55 -11.95
C THR A 246 -24.56 -0.93 -11.78
N ALA A 247 -24.54 -1.66 -12.90
CA ALA A 247 -24.04 -3.04 -12.93
C ALA A 247 -22.51 -3.13 -12.73
N ASP A 248 -21.78 -2.04 -12.98
CA ASP A 248 -20.33 -1.98 -12.72
C ASP A 248 -20.06 -1.82 -11.23
N LEU A 249 -19.54 -2.88 -10.61
CA LEU A 249 -19.19 -2.89 -9.18
C LEU A 249 -18.14 -1.82 -8.83
N GLY A 250 -17.31 -1.40 -9.80
CA GLY A 250 -16.29 -0.37 -9.60
C GLY A 250 -16.87 1.04 -9.36
N GLU A 251 -18.09 1.30 -9.86
CA GLU A 251 -18.77 2.60 -9.74
C GLU A 251 -19.73 2.66 -8.54
N ASN A 252 -19.88 1.58 -7.79
CA ASN A 252 -20.78 1.57 -6.65
C ASN A 252 -20.13 2.21 -5.42
N PRO A 253 -20.91 3.03 -4.67
CA PRO A 253 -20.42 3.69 -3.47
C PRO A 253 -19.95 2.71 -2.40
N ILE A 254 -18.82 3.03 -1.78
CA ILE A 254 -18.29 2.31 -0.62
C ILE A 254 -17.75 3.31 0.39
N ARG A 255 -17.97 3.04 1.65
CA ARG A 255 -17.38 3.80 2.74
C ARG A 255 -17.15 2.91 3.95
N GLY A 256 -16.13 3.24 4.73
CA GLY A 256 -15.84 2.47 5.94
C GLY A 256 -14.62 2.97 6.68
N ASN A 257 -14.32 2.27 7.76
CA ASN A 257 -13.11 2.46 8.55
C ASN A 257 -12.28 1.19 8.47
N TYR A 258 -10.96 1.34 8.54
CA TYR A 258 -10.06 0.20 8.59
C TYR A 258 -9.02 0.36 9.70
N ARG A 259 -8.50 -0.78 10.13
CA ARG A 259 -7.30 -0.92 10.95
C ARG A 259 -6.44 -2.00 10.30
N PHE A 260 -5.20 -1.67 10.04
CA PHE A 260 -4.21 -2.57 9.47
C PHE A 260 -3.11 -2.74 10.49
N GLU A 261 -2.88 -3.94 10.96
CA GLU A 261 -1.94 -4.26 12.03
C GLU A 261 -0.92 -5.29 11.57
N HIS A 262 0.29 -5.18 12.13
CA HIS A 262 1.41 -6.09 11.86
C HIS A 262 1.79 -6.20 10.37
N ALA A 263 1.68 -5.09 9.65
CA ALA A 263 2.05 -5.05 8.23
C ALA A 263 3.56 -5.09 8.06
N ASP A 264 4.09 -6.22 7.60
CA ASP A 264 5.52 -6.44 7.42
C ASP A 264 6.04 -5.78 6.14
N LEU A 265 6.71 -4.64 6.30
CA LEU A 265 7.28 -3.87 5.19
C LEU A 265 8.44 -4.58 4.49
N SER A 266 9.03 -5.65 5.06
CA SER A 266 10.07 -6.46 4.40
C SER A 266 9.59 -7.13 3.10
N SER A 267 8.27 -7.18 2.89
CA SER A 267 7.65 -7.57 1.62
C SER A 267 8.04 -6.65 0.45
N PHE A 268 8.52 -5.44 0.75
CA PHE A 268 9.03 -4.48 -0.24
C PHE A 268 10.55 -4.45 -0.22
N LYS A 269 11.17 -4.46 -1.40
CA LYS A 269 12.63 -4.41 -1.50
C LYS A 269 13.15 -3.06 -1.05
N GLY A 270 14.10 -3.06 -0.14
CA GLY A 270 14.83 -1.86 0.29
C GLY A 270 14.37 -1.28 1.62
N ILE A 271 13.20 -1.62 2.13
CA ILE A 271 12.66 -1.15 3.40
C ILE A 271 12.26 -2.32 4.31
N ALA A 272 12.20 -2.09 5.60
CA ALA A 272 11.67 -3.02 6.59
C ALA A 272 11.10 -2.26 7.79
N GLY A 273 10.33 -2.97 8.61
CA GLY A 273 9.63 -2.48 9.80
C GLY A 273 8.24 -3.06 9.87
N ILE A 274 7.62 -2.97 11.02
CA ILE A 274 6.24 -3.41 11.26
C ILE A 274 5.33 -2.17 11.32
N LEU A 275 4.51 -2.02 10.29
CA LEU A 275 3.60 -0.90 10.14
C LEU A 275 2.23 -1.22 10.74
N SER A 276 1.68 -0.26 11.47
CA SER A 276 0.25 -0.19 11.81
C SER A 276 -0.38 1.02 11.13
N SER A 277 -1.61 0.87 10.67
CA SER A 277 -2.36 1.96 10.02
C SER A 277 -3.82 1.96 10.45
N THR A 278 -4.39 3.13 10.61
CA THR A 278 -5.83 3.32 10.83
C THR A 278 -6.32 4.45 9.96
N GLY A 279 -7.56 4.35 9.51
CA GLY A 279 -8.13 5.39 8.67
C GLY A 279 -9.57 5.12 8.27
N HIS A 280 -10.07 5.98 7.42
CA HIS A 280 -11.38 5.84 6.79
C HIS A 280 -11.26 5.98 5.28
N TYR A 281 -12.25 5.46 4.58
CA TYR A 281 -12.34 5.55 3.13
C TYR A 281 -13.78 5.80 2.71
N GLU A 282 -13.93 6.59 1.64
CA GLU A 282 -15.22 6.93 1.05
C GLU A 282 -15.07 7.21 -0.46
N GLY A 283 -16.07 6.82 -1.23
CA GLY A 283 -16.11 7.05 -2.68
C GLY A 283 -16.67 5.87 -3.44
N THR A 284 -16.06 5.55 -4.58
CA THR A 284 -16.34 4.33 -5.35
C THR A 284 -15.08 3.47 -5.38
N LEU A 285 -15.19 2.17 -5.71
CA LEU A 285 -14.00 1.31 -5.80
C LEU A 285 -12.96 1.83 -6.79
N ARG A 286 -13.39 2.51 -7.88
CA ARG A 286 -12.47 3.13 -8.86
C ARG A 286 -11.88 4.45 -8.38
N SER A 287 -12.51 5.10 -7.42
CA SER A 287 -12.10 6.41 -6.93
C SER A 287 -12.40 6.53 -5.45
N LEU A 288 -11.53 5.97 -4.65
CA LEU A 288 -11.64 5.89 -3.21
C LEU A 288 -10.77 6.96 -2.57
N ALA A 289 -11.38 7.91 -1.89
CA ALA A 289 -10.66 8.82 -1.01
C ALA A 289 -10.33 8.06 0.28
N VAL A 290 -9.07 8.08 0.68
CA VAL A 290 -8.57 7.39 1.89
C VAL A 290 -7.81 8.38 2.74
N ASP A 291 -8.25 8.57 3.96
CA ASP A 291 -7.59 9.38 4.97
C ASP A 291 -7.12 8.47 6.09
N GLY A 292 -5.87 8.61 6.49
CA GLY A 292 -5.33 7.71 7.49
C GLY A 292 -4.03 8.18 8.11
N GLN A 293 -3.60 7.38 9.08
CA GLN A 293 -2.31 7.53 9.72
C GLN A 293 -1.59 6.19 9.79
N THR A 294 -0.26 6.24 9.77
CA THR A 294 0.58 5.07 9.96
C THR A 294 1.61 5.28 11.06
N GLU A 295 1.99 4.19 11.69
CA GLU A 295 3.07 4.12 12.65
C GLU A 295 3.97 2.92 12.33
N THR A 296 5.28 3.16 12.23
CA THR A 296 6.30 2.13 12.00
C THR A 296 7.45 2.42 12.95
N PRO A 297 7.42 1.91 14.19
CA PRO A 297 8.42 2.22 15.21
C PRO A 297 9.84 1.80 14.86
N ASP A 298 9.98 0.75 14.06
CA ASP A 298 11.20 0.07 13.68
C ASP A 298 11.53 0.22 12.18
N PHE A 299 11.13 1.36 11.58
CA PHE A 299 11.38 1.62 10.16
C PHE A 299 12.89 1.68 9.89
N ARG A 300 13.34 0.98 8.86
CA ARG A 300 14.72 0.96 8.43
C ARG A 300 14.87 0.68 6.94
N LEU A 301 16.01 1.11 6.41
CA LEU A 301 16.47 0.69 5.08
C LEU A 301 17.26 -0.61 5.24
N THR A 302 16.88 -1.66 4.50
CA THR A 302 17.48 -3.01 4.67
C THR A 302 18.98 -3.06 4.40
N LYS A 303 19.48 -2.16 3.54
CA LYS A 303 20.92 -2.05 3.23
C LYS A 303 21.74 -1.51 4.40
N PHE A 304 21.18 -0.67 5.27
CA PHE A 304 21.90 0.09 6.28
C PHE A 304 21.61 -0.38 7.71
N GLY A 305 20.37 -0.77 8.02
CA GLY A 305 20.00 -1.49 9.23
C GLY A 305 19.58 -0.65 10.46
N ASN A 306 19.82 0.66 10.49
CA ASN A 306 19.41 1.48 11.63
C ASN A 306 17.91 1.73 11.64
N GLU A 307 17.30 1.52 12.80
CA GLU A 307 15.86 1.70 13.02
C GLU A 307 15.56 3.11 13.49
N LEU A 308 14.51 3.70 12.90
CA LEU A 308 13.96 4.99 13.29
C LEU A 308 12.44 4.96 13.25
N PRO A 309 11.76 5.56 14.22
CA PRO A 309 10.32 5.65 14.17
C PRO A 309 9.87 6.55 13.00
N LEU A 310 8.95 6.03 12.19
CA LEU A 310 8.30 6.74 11.11
C LEU A 310 6.80 6.77 11.36
N THR A 311 6.23 7.96 11.41
CA THR A 311 4.78 8.16 11.45
C THR A 311 4.34 8.98 10.26
N THR A 312 3.15 8.70 9.73
CA THR A 312 2.58 9.51 8.65
C THR A 312 1.11 9.81 8.91
N VAL A 313 0.68 10.96 8.44
CA VAL A 313 -0.73 11.29 8.22
C VAL A 313 -0.89 11.50 6.72
N PHE A 314 -1.85 10.85 6.10
CA PHE A 314 -1.95 10.90 4.66
C PHE A 314 -3.39 11.07 4.17
N HIS A 315 -3.48 11.75 3.03
CA HIS A 315 -4.64 11.82 2.16
C HIS A 315 -4.27 11.16 0.84
N ALA A 316 -5.06 10.21 0.40
CA ALA A 316 -4.79 9.50 -0.83
C ALA A 316 -6.07 9.27 -1.62
N LYS A 317 -5.93 9.23 -2.93
CA LYS A 317 -6.94 8.70 -3.84
C LYS A 317 -6.45 7.34 -4.34
N VAL A 318 -7.26 6.31 -4.19
CA VAL A 318 -6.92 4.93 -4.55
C VAL A 318 -7.95 4.40 -5.56
N ASP A 319 -7.48 3.83 -6.64
CA ASP A 319 -8.30 2.93 -7.45
C ASP A 319 -8.24 1.53 -6.86
N GLY A 320 -9.26 1.17 -6.07
CA GLY A 320 -9.36 -0.14 -5.41
C GLY A 320 -9.52 -1.31 -6.37
N THR A 321 -9.80 -1.05 -7.65
CA THR A 321 -9.93 -2.10 -8.68
C THR A 321 -8.55 -2.51 -9.22
N ASN A 322 -7.55 -1.64 -9.08
CA ASN A 322 -6.22 -1.87 -9.65
C ASN A 322 -5.07 -1.54 -8.68
N GLY A 323 -5.29 -0.72 -7.66
CA GLY A 323 -4.28 -0.33 -6.66
C GLY A 323 -3.46 0.90 -7.04
N ASP A 324 -3.81 1.62 -8.11
CA ASP A 324 -3.18 2.88 -8.42
C ASP A 324 -3.50 3.90 -7.32
N THR A 325 -2.47 4.61 -6.86
CA THR A 325 -2.56 5.46 -5.68
C THR A 325 -1.96 6.84 -5.98
N TRP A 326 -2.71 7.88 -5.66
CA TRP A 326 -2.27 9.28 -5.70
C TRP A 326 -2.24 9.81 -4.28
N LEU A 327 -1.12 10.40 -3.90
CA LEU A 327 -0.84 10.92 -2.56
C LEU A 327 -0.94 12.45 -2.56
N ASP A 328 -1.77 13.03 -1.67
CA ASP A 328 -1.99 14.48 -1.65
C ASP A 328 -2.52 14.99 -0.30
N PRO A 329 -1.71 15.59 0.56
CA PRO A 329 -0.30 15.29 0.83
C PRO A 329 -0.13 14.11 1.79
N VAL A 330 1.09 13.66 1.98
CA VAL A 330 1.51 12.80 3.09
C VAL A 330 2.41 13.63 4.00
N ASP A 331 1.99 13.87 5.23
CA ASP A 331 2.81 14.48 6.26
C ASP A 331 3.50 13.39 7.07
N ALA A 332 4.82 13.42 7.09
CA ALA A 332 5.65 12.39 7.70
C ALA A 332 6.55 12.93 8.79
N THR A 333 6.77 12.12 9.82
CA THR A 333 7.74 12.38 10.89
C THR A 333 8.67 11.17 11.00
N LEU A 334 9.95 11.39 10.72
CA LEU A 334 11.03 10.43 10.88
C LEU A 334 11.92 10.83 12.04
N GLY A 335 11.89 10.06 13.12
CA GLY A 335 12.56 10.49 14.36
C GLY A 335 11.99 11.81 14.89
N ARG A 336 12.76 12.90 14.73
CA ARG A 336 12.36 14.26 15.10
C ARG A 336 12.08 15.17 13.91
N SER A 337 12.27 14.65 12.71
CA SER A 337 12.26 15.39 11.46
C SER A 337 10.91 15.30 10.78
N HIS A 338 10.33 16.44 10.41
CA HIS A 338 9.09 16.53 9.65
C HIS A 338 9.39 16.79 8.17
N PHE A 339 8.62 16.17 7.32
CA PHE A 339 8.63 16.42 5.88
C PHE A 339 7.27 16.05 5.27
N SER A 340 6.99 16.59 4.09
CA SER A 340 5.81 16.21 3.33
C SER A 340 6.18 15.57 2.01
N ALA A 341 5.27 14.76 1.50
CA ALA A 341 5.41 14.15 0.19
C ALA A 341 4.09 14.20 -0.57
N THR A 342 4.18 14.40 -1.89
CA THR A 342 3.05 14.28 -2.82
C THR A 342 3.47 13.46 -4.00
N GLY A 343 2.54 12.84 -4.72
CA GLY A 343 2.89 12.11 -5.93
C GLY A 343 1.97 10.95 -6.23
N GLN A 344 2.49 9.96 -6.95
CA GLN A 344 1.70 8.82 -7.40
C GLN A 344 2.49 7.53 -7.48
N ILE A 345 1.77 6.43 -7.36
CA ILE A 345 2.25 5.06 -7.56
C ILE A 345 1.24 4.40 -8.50
N VAL A 346 1.56 4.31 -9.77
CA VAL A 346 0.63 3.83 -10.80
C VAL A 346 1.20 2.63 -11.54
N ARG A 347 0.33 1.75 -12.00
CA ARG A 347 0.74 0.59 -12.80
C ARG A 347 1.01 0.99 -14.23
N VAL A 348 2.07 0.43 -14.78
CA VAL A 348 2.43 0.58 -16.19
C VAL A 348 2.12 -0.71 -16.92
N LYS A 349 1.37 -0.58 -18.02
CA LYS A 349 1.14 -1.68 -18.98
C LYS A 349 2.13 -1.54 -20.12
N SER A 350 2.63 -2.66 -20.62
CA SER A 350 3.37 -2.71 -21.88
C SER A 350 2.46 -3.25 -22.97
N ASP A 351 2.45 -2.56 -24.09
CA ASP A 351 1.81 -2.98 -25.34
C ASP A 351 2.84 -3.66 -26.29
N GLU A 352 4.10 -3.85 -25.84
CA GLU A 352 5.13 -4.49 -26.63
C GLU A 352 4.95 -6.01 -26.64
N GLY A 353 4.72 -6.57 -27.83
CA GLY A 353 4.58 -8.00 -28.11
C GLY A 353 3.28 -8.35 -28.84
N ASP A 354 3.22 -9.56 -29.39
CA ASP A 354 2.02 -10.09 -30.09
C ASP A 354 0.89 -10.57 -29.14
N GLY A 355 1.02 -10.23 -27.82
CA GLY A 355 0.07 -10.62 -26.77
C GLY A 355 -0.74 -9.44 -26.21
N PRO A 356 -1.75 -9.72 -25.37
CA PRO A 356 -2.51 -8.67 -24.70
C PRO A 356 -1.60 -7.83 -23.78
N PRO A 357 -1.95 -6.53 -23.56
CA PRO A 357 -1.20 -5.66 -22.67
C PRO A 357 -1.00 -6.30 -21.28
N HIS A 358 0.23 -6.32 -20.78
CA HIS A 358 0.56 -6.91 -19.48
C HIS A 358 1.22 -5.88 -18.56
N ILE A 359 1.02 -6.03 -17.24
CA ILE A 359 1.59 -5.13 -16.25
C ILE A 359 3.08 -5.43 -16.09
N ILE A 360 3.93 -4.45 -16.40
CA ILE A 360 5.40 -4.53 -16.25
C ILE A 360 5.90 -4.06 -14.90
N GLY A 361 5.09 -3.39 -14.12
CA GLY A 361 5.42 -2.90 -12.78
C GLY A 361 4.66 -1.65 -12.39
N HIS A 362 5.18 -0.96 -11.39
CA HIS A 362 4.68 0.35 -10.96
C HIS A 362 5.67 1.43 -11.32
N ASP A 363 5.16 2.55 -11.76
CA ASP A 363 5.86 3.82 -11.88
C ASP A 363 5.61 4.62 -10.60
N VAL A 364 6.67 5.11 -9.99
CA VAL A 364 6.60 5.84 -8.72
C VAL A 364 7.18 7.22 -8.94
N ASP A 365 6.36 8.25 -8.82
CA ASP A 365 6.76 9.66 -8.86
C ASP A 365 6.39 10.33 -7.53
N LEU A 366 7.39 10.77 -6.79
CA LEU A 366 7.18 11.46 -5.51
C LEU A 366 7.95 12.79 -5.50
N LYS A 367 7.33 13.80 -4.93
CA LYS A 367 7.96 15.07 -4.57
C LYS A 367 8.01 15.16 -3.06
N VAL A 368 9.18 15.43 -2.52
CA VAL A 368 9.44 15.52 -1.09
C VAL A 368 9.87 16.95 -0.75
N ASP A 369 9.24 17.53 0.26
CA ASP A 369 9.54 18.85 0.77
C ASP A 369 9.91 18.77 2.26
N VAL A 370 11.09 19.26 2.61
CA VAL A 370 11.66 19.27 3.95
C VAL A 370 12.02 20.71 4.26
N ASP A 371 11.27 21.35 5.15
CA ASP A 371 11.49 22.78 5.44
C ASP A 371 12.48 23.02 6.59
N ASN A 372 12.41 22.24 7.65
CA ASN A 372 13.27 22.38 8.82
C ASN A 372 13.35 21.06 9.59
N ALA A 373 14.24 20.20 9.16
CA ALA A 373 14.44 18.88 9.76
C ALA A 373 15.87 18.74 10.31
N ARG A 374 16.12 17.65 11.02
CA ARG A 374 17.45 17.34 11.57
C ARG A 374 18.17 16.39 10.63
N ILE A 375 19.30 16.82 10.08
CA ILE A 375 20.08 15.98 9.13
C ILE A 375 20.49 14.66 9.75
N GLU A 376 20.67 14.61 11.07
CA GLU A 376 21.03 13.41 11.83
C GLU A 376 20.04 12.25 11.62
N ASP A 377 18.76 12.55 11.54
CA ASP A 377 17.73 11.52 11.38
C ASP A 377 17.83 10.84 10.00
N PHE A 378 18.09 11.63 8.95
CA PHE A 378 18.31 11.08 7.61
C PHE A 378 19.64 10.35 7.49
N LEU A 379 20.72 10.89 8.09
CA LEU A 379 22.03 10.25 8.07
C LEU A 379 22.04 8.91 8.81
N ARG A 380 21.26 8.77 9.88
CA ARG A 380 21.09 7.49 10.58
C ARG A 380 20.52 6.42 9.67
N LEU A 381 19.51 6.74 8.86
CA LEU A 381 18.90 5.77 7.95
C LEU A 381 19.88 5.21 6.91
N VAL A 382 20.86 6.03 6.46
CA VAL A 382 21.79 5.68 5.38
C VAL A 382 23.20 5.36 5.87
N ASN A 383 23.38 5.18 7.16
CA ASN A 383 24.67 4.83 7.77
C ASN A 383 24.63 3.46 8.43
N HIS A 384 25.73 2.71 8.39
CA HIS A 384 25.89 1.44 9.14
C HIS A 384 26.26 1.65 10.61
N SER A 385 26.68 2.87 10.99
CA SER A 385 27.09 3.24 12.33
C SER A 385 26.00 4.05 13.02
N GLU A 386 25.84 3.87 14.33
CA GLU A 386 24.99 4.73 15.15
C GLU A 386 25.52 6.18 15.23
N HIS A 387 26.83 6.37 14.95
CA HIS A 387 27.46 7.69 14.95
C HIS A 387 27.18 8.40 13.61
N VAL A 388 26.48 9.51 13.69
CA VAL A 388 26.25 10.38 12.52
C VAL A 388 27.48 11.23 12.25
N LEU A 389 27.71 11.56 10.97
CA LEU A 389 28.87 12.36 10.54
C LEU A 389 28.75 13.83 10.96
N MET A 390 27.54 14.35 10.99
CA MET A 390 27.26 15.75 11.29
C MET A 390 25.86 15.93 11.86
N SER A 391 25.63 17.05 12.53
CA SER A 391 24.34 17.56 12.96
C SER A 391 24.05 18.90 12.29
N GLY A 392 22.78 19.30 12.26
CA GLY A 392 22.38 20.60 11.71
C GLY A 392 20.92 20.60 11.23
N ASN A 393 20.46 21.76 10.81
CA ASN A 393 19.11 21.96 10.30
C ASN A 393 19.12 21.82 8.76
N VAL A 394 18.28 20.95 8.23
CA VAL A 394 18.20 20.71 6.77
C VAL A 394 16.87 21.15 6.22
N ALA A 395 16.92 21.91 5.14
CA ALA A 395 15.81 22.15 4.23
C ALA A 395 16.14 21.52 2.87
N ALA A 396 15.19 20.81 2.28
CA ALA A 396 15.41 20.14 1.01
C ALA A 396 14.13 20.03 0.19
N ARG A 397 14.27 20.04 -1.12
CA ARG A 397 13.22 19.70 -2.08
C ARG A 397 13.78 18.70 -3.07
N ALA A 398 13.08 17.60 -3.23
CA ALA A 398 13.52 16.53 -4.11
C ALA A 398 12.35 15.95 -4.90
N ALA A 399 12.62 15.59 -6.15
CA ALA A 399 11.76 14.76 -6.97
C ALA A 399 12.41 13.38 -7.12
N LEU A 400 11.64 12.35 -6.85
CA LEU A 400 12.03 10.95 -6.89
C LEU A 400 11.20 10.25 -7.97
N HIS A 401 11.87 9.55 -8.88
CA HIS A 401 11.21 8.73 -9.89
C HIS A 401 11.82 7.33 -9.92
N ILE A 402 10.96 6.30 -9.88
CA ILE A 402 11.33 4.89 -9.98
C ILE A 402 10.50 4.28 -11.12
N PRO A 403 11.06 4.14 -12.33
CA PRO A 403 10.35 3.52 -13.44
C PRO A 403 10.11 2.02 -13.17
N PRO A 404 9.11 1.39 -13.81
CA PRO A 404 8.89 -0.05 -13.73
C PRO A 404 10.10 -0.84 -14.25
N GLY A 405 10.28 -2.06 -13.77
CA GLY A 405 11.34 -2.94 -14.29
C GLY A 405 11.86 -3.96 -13.29
N PRO A 406 12.60 -4.96 -13.76
CA PRO A 406 13.10 -6.06 -12.93
C PRO A 406 14.36 -5.71 -12.13
N ALA A 407 15.14 -4.70 -12.57
CA ALA A 407 16.38 -4.29 -11.91
C ALA A 407 16.14 -3.78 -10.49
N PRO A 408 17.13 -3.88 -9.59
CA PRO A 408 17.04 -3.34 -8.23
C PRO A 408 16.65 -1.86 -8.21
N VAL A 409 15.91 -1.44 -7.19
CA VAL A 409 15.41 -0.05 -7.07
C VAL A 409 16.55 0.97 -7.13
N HIS A 410 17.67 0.74 -6.48
CA HIS A 410 18.79 1.68 -6.43
C HIS A 410 19.48 1.91 -7.80
N GLU A 411 19.29 0.99 -8.75
CA GLU A 411 19.80 1.14 -10.14
C GLU A 411 18.83 1.92 -11.02
N ARG A 412 17.52 1.81 -10.74
CA ARG A 412 16.46 2.48 -11.52
C ARG A 412 16.07 3.84 -10.97
N LEU A 413 16.29 4.04 -9.67
CA LEU A 413 15.95 5.28 -8.98
C LEU A 413 16.69 6.46 -9.60
N THR A 414 15.92 7.47 -10.00
CA THR A 414 16.43 8.81 -10.26
C THR A 414 15.94 9.74 -9.16
N LEU A 415 16.80 10.64 -8.75
CA LEU A 415 16.48 11.63 -7.72
C LEU A 415 17.14 12.94 -8.14
N ASP A 416 16.38 14.01 -8.16
CA ASP A 416 16.88 15.35 -8.37
C ASP A 416 16.35 16.31 -7.32
N GLY A 417 17.13 17.33 -6.99
CA GLY A 417 16.70 18.25 -5.96
C GLY A 417 17.76 19.26 -5.56
N ARG A 418 17.45 19.92 -4.45
CA ARG A 418 18.34 20.88 -3.80
C ARG A 418 18.21 20.77 -2.30
N PHE A 419 19.26 21.07 -1.59
CA PHE A 419 19.26 21.14 -0.14
C PHE A 419 20.05 22.33 0.37
N LEU A 420 19.70 22.78 1.57
CA LEU A 420 20.42 23.72 2.39
C LEU A 420 20.54 23.10 3.78
N LEU A 421 21.75 23.00 4.27
CA LEU A 421 22.07 22.57 5.62
C LEU A 421 22.66 23.74 6.37
N ASP A 422 21.95 24.23 7.36
CA ASP A 422 22.36 25.31 8.23
C ASP A 422 22.83 24.77 9.58
N ASP A 423 23.67 25.55 10.27
CA ASP A 423 24.24 25.22 11.57
C ASP A 423 24.89 23.84 11.61
N ALA A 424 25.56 23.47 10.50
CA ALA A 424 26.22 22.18 10.40
C ALA A 424 27.44 22.09 11.33
N LEU A 425 27.44 21.04 12.15
CA LEU A 425 28.52 20.72 13.07
C LEU A 425 28.97 19.28 12.83
N PHE A 426 30.25 19.08 12.54
CA PHE A 426 30.80 17.76 12.34
C PHE A 426 31.08 17.05 13.66
N THR A 427 30.68 15.78 13.75
CA THR A 427 30.81 14.96 14.98
C THR A 427 32.27 14.57 15.24
N SER A 428 33.09 14.49 14.19
CA SER A 428 34.52 14.22 14.31
C SER A 428 35.24 15.45 14.81
N GLU A 429 35.79 15.40 16.02
CA GLU A 429 36.57 16.49 16.63
C GLU A 429 37.69 16.98 15.70
N LYS A 430 38.45 16.05 15.10
CA LYS A 430 39.50 16.38 14.15
C LYS A 430 39.01 17.15 12.92
N VAL A 431 37.83 16.79 12.40
CA VAL A 431 37.24 17.49 11.25
C VAL A 431 36.78 18.88 11.68
N GLN A 432 36.14 18.98 12.83
CA GLN A 432 35.65 20.24 13.36
C GLN A 432 36.80 21.21 13.73
N GLU A 433 37.89 20.71 14.29
CA GLU A 433 39.12 21.48 14.50
C GLU A 433 39.70 22.03 13.18
N ARG A 434 39.74 21.23 12.12
CA ARG A 434 40.20 21.68 10.80
C ARG A 434 39.31 22.74 10.20
N ILE A 435 37.99 22.62 10.41
CA ILE A 435 37.02 23.62 9.96
C ILE A 435 37.20 24.93 10.72
N ALA A 436 37.40 24.89 12.05
CA ALA A 436 37.68 26.04 12.86
C ALA A 436 39.02 26.70 12.44
N GLU A 437 40.07 25.92 12.19
CA GLU A 437 41.33 26.41 11.65
C GLU A 437 41.14 27.12 10.30
N LEU A 438 40.38 26.52 9.37
CA LEU A 438 40.08 27.13 8.08
C LEU A 438 39.34 28.47 8.23
N SER A 439 38.32 28.50 9.10
CA SER A 439 37.52 29.69 9.37
C SER A 439 38.38 30.83 9.94
N LEU A 440 39.11 30.56 11.02
CA LEU A 440 39.91 31.58 11.71
C LEU A 440 41.07 32.09 10.84
N ARG A 441 41.74 31.19 10.10
CA ARG A 441 42.74 31.59 9.14
C ARG A 441 42.14 32.38 7.97
N GLY A 442 40.95 32.00 7.52
CA GLY A 442 40.22 32.70 6.47
C GLY A 442 39.82 34.10 6.88
N GLN A 443 39.56 34.35 8.17
CA GLN A 443 39.31 35.66 8.75
C GLN A 443 40.63 36.45 9.00
N GLY A 444 41.79 35.81 8.90
CA GLY A 444 43.08 36.44 9.21
C GLY A 444 43.47 36.44 10.67
N HIS A 445 42.89 35.52 11.48
CA HIS A 445 43.12 35.32 12.90
C HIS A 445 43.77 33.96 13.21
N PRO A 446 44.93 33.61 12.65
CA PRO A 446 45.55 32.29 12.82
C PRO A 446 45.99 31.98 14.25
N ASP A 447 46.23 33.02 15.07
CA ASP A 447 46.69 32.86 16.45
C ASP A 447 45.54 32.44 17.38
N ASP A 448 44.28 32.73 17.03
CA ASP A 448 43.07 32.40 17.81
C ASP A 448 42.69 30.91 17.67
N VAL A 449 43.29 30.17 16.75
CA VAL A 449 43.00 28.72 16.52
C VAL A 449 43.18 27.88 17.79
N LYS A 450 44.13 28.26 18.68
CA LYS A 450 44.40 27.51 19.91
C LYS A 450 43.46 27.83 21.07
N THR A 451 42.73 28.94 20.98
CA THR A 451 41.88 29.45 22.07
C THR A 451 40.39 29.40 21.77
N THR A 452 40.02 29.25 20.52
CA THR A 452 38.61 29.16 20.10
C THR A 452 38.11 27.74 20.21
N ASP A 453 36.90 27.56 20.81
CA ASP A 453 36.21 26.29 20.81
C ASP A 453 35.79 25.94 19.37
N PRO A 454 36.27 24.81 18.78
CA PRO A 454 35.92 24.43 17.44
C PRO A 454 34.41 24.27 17.21
N SER A 455 33.64 23.90 18.25
CA SER A 455 32.19 23.74 18.18
C SER A 455 31.41 25.05 18.01
N SER A 456 32.05 26.20 18.26
CA SER A 456 31.48 27.52 18.01
C SER A 456 31.44 27.91 16.54
N ILE A 457 32.17 27.22 15.68
CA ILE A 457 32.23 27.48 14.24
C ILE A 457 31.23 26.58 13.50
N LEU A 458 30.10 27.16 13.15
CA LEU A 458 29.04 26.49 12.40
C LEU A 458 29.26 26.64 10.89
N SER A 459 28.88 25.64 10.15
CA SER A 459 28.98 25.59 8.70
C SER A 459 27.61 25.67 8.04
N GLN A 460 27.59 26.23 6.83
CA GLN A 460 26.44 26.14 5.93
C GLN A 460 26.84 25.36 4.68
N ILE A 461 25.98 24.43 4.25
CA ILE A 461 26.22 23.61 3.06
C ILE A 461 24.97 23.66 2.18
N GLN A 462 25.15 24.02 0.92
CA GLN A 462 24.04 24.01 -0.04
C GLN A 462 24.45 23.42 -1.38
N SER A 463 23.55 22.73 -2.04
CA SER A 463 23.76 22.21 -3.40
C SER A 463 22.44 21.85 -4.07
N SER A 464 22.45 21.87 -5.38
CA SER A 464 21.59 20.98 -6.16
C SER A 464 22.26 19.60 -6.30
N PHE A 465 21.45 18.58 -6.49
CA PHE A 465 21.96 17.22 -6.71
C PHE A 465 21.10 16.48 -7.72
N GLU A 466 21.75 15.57 -8.44
CA GLU A 466 21.11 14.60 -9.32
C GLU A 466 21.65 13.21 -8.98
N MET A 467 20.78 12.23 -8.87
CA MET A 467 21.19 10.84 -8.70
C MET A 467 20.62 9.97 -9.81
N LYS A 468 21.49 9.21 -10.44
CA LYS A 468 21.12 8.24 -11.48
C LYS A 468 22.08 7.05 -11.44
N GLY A 469 21.54 5.82 -11.49
CA GLY A 469 22.35 4.61 -11.47
C GLY A 469 23.27 4.49 -10.25
N GLY A 470 22.82 4.98 -9.08
CA GLY A 470 23.61 4.97 -7.85
C GLY A 470 24.76 5.98 -7.80
N VAL A 471 24.85 6.92 -8.75
CA VAL A 471 25.83 8.01 -8.76
C VAL A 471 25.11 9.33 -8.44
N ILE A 472 25.54 10.00 -7.39
CA ILE A 472 25.08 11.35 -7.02
C ILE A 472 26.04 12.35 -7.64
N THR A 473 25.53 13.26 -8.43
CA THR A 473 26.25 14.40 -9.02
C THR A 473 25.84 15.67 -8.30
N LEU A 474 26.82 16.44 -7.86
CA LEU A 474 26.66 17.75 -7.22
C LEU A 474 27.33 18.79 -8.13
N PRO A 475 26.57 19.48 -8.97
CA PRO A 475 27.13 20.40 -9.96
C PRO A 475 27.67 21.69 -9.34
N ALA A 476 27.13 22.09 -8.17
CA ALA A 476 27.49 23.32 -7.47
C ALA A 476 27.25 23.14 -5.96
N LEU A 477 28.22 22.50 -5.30
CA LEU A 477 28.24 22.39 -3.84
C LEU A 477 28.94 23.61 -3.24
N GLU A 478 28.22 24.38 -2.46
CA GLU A 478 28.77 25.48 -1.70
C GLU A 478 28.88 25.09 -0.23
N TYR A 479 30.08 25.24 0.32
CA TYR A 479 30.38 25.08 1.73
C TYR A 479 30.89 26.40 2.29
N THR A 480 30.24 26.94 3.29
CA THR A 480 30.54 28.26 3.85
C THR A 480 30.78 28.17 5.34
N VAL A 481 31.84 28.79 5.81
CA VAL A 481 32.12 29.10 7.20
C VAL A 481 32.53 30.56 7.32
N PRO A 482 32.51 31.20 8.48
CA PRO A 482 33.01 32.56 8.65
C PRO A 482 34.44 32.68 8.10
N GLY A 483 34.66 33.60 7.17
CA GLY A 483 35.98 33.85 6.55
C GLY A 483 36.38 32.91 5.39
N ALA A 484 35.58 31.88 5.07
CA ALA A 484 35.89 30.99 3.97
C ALA A 484 34.64 30.48 3.24
N LYS A 485 34.70 30.43 1.91
CA LYS A 485 33.71 29.82 1.05
C LYS A 485 34.39 28.82 0.12
N ILE A 486 33.90 27.59 0.05
CA ILE A 486 34.41 26.54 -0.85
C ILE A 486 33.31 26.20 -1.84
N GLU A 487 33.61 26.32 -3.10
CA GLU A 487 32.74 25.95 -4.22
C GLU A 487 33.31 24.70 -4.88
N LEU A 488 32.55 23.59 -4.82
CA LEU A 488 32.95 22.30 -5.35
C LEU A 488 31.94 21.82 -6.39
N LYS A 489 32.39 20.99 -7.29
CA LYS A 489 31.56 20.16 -8.19
C LYS A 489 32.15 18.76 -8.26
N GLY A 490 31.28 17.76 -8.32
CA GLY A 490 31.80 16.39 -8.37
C GLY A 490 30.74 15.34 -8.24
N THR A 491 31.17 14.12 -7.99
CA THR A 491 30.33 12.95 -7.90
C THR A 491 30.64 12.14 -6.65
N TYR A 492 29.59 11.45 -6.16
CA TYR A 492 29.65 10.47 -5.09
C TYR A 492 28.98 9.18 -5.54
N LYS A 493 29.66 8.04 -5.44
CA LYS A 493 29.13 6.73 -5.81
C LYS A 493 28.62 5.98 -4.57
N LEU A 494 27.33 5.63 -4.54
CA LEU A 494 26.70 4.93 -3.41
C LEU A 494 27.23 3.51 -3.19
N GLU A 495 27.69 2.84 -4.25
CA GLU A 495 28.14 1.46 -4.22
C GLU A 495 29.39 1.25 -3.36
N ASN A 496 30.41 2.11 -3.59
CA ASN A 496 31.73 1.97 -2.98
C ASN A 496 32.17 3.21 -2.19
N GLY A 497 31.30 4.22 -2.05
CA GLY A 497 31.60 5.46 -1.33
C GLY A 497 32.64 6.35 -2.00
N ALA A 498 32.93 6.15 -3.30
CA ALA A 498 33.95 6.92 -4.00
C ALA A 498 33.57 8.38 -4.17
N LEU A 499 34.52 9.27 -3.88
CA LEU A 499 34.43 10.73 -3.98
C LEU A 499 35.32 11.21 -5.11
N ASP A 500 34.83 12.15 -5.92
CA ASP A 500 35.61 12.87 -6.92
C ASP A 500 35.06 14.29 -7.06
N PHE A 501 35.68 15.23 -6.32
CA PHE A 501 35.28 16.64 -6.29
C PHE A 501 36.44 17.55 -6.61
N THR A 502 36.16 18.59 -7.37
CA THR A 502 37.10 19.65 -7.70
C THR A 502 36.45 21.01 -7.51
N GLY A 503 37.23 22.01 -7.13
CA GLY A 503 36.70 23.36 -7.00
C GLY A 503 37.70 24.37 -6.43
N MET A 504 37.18 25.45 -5.84
CA MET A 504 37.94 26.56 -5.34
C MET A 504 37.53 26.91 -3.90
N ALA A 505 38.50 27.06 -3.04
CA ALA A 505 38.34 27.67 -1.73
C ALA A 505 38.69 29.16 -1.83
N LYS A 506 37.78 30.02 -1.43
CA LYS A 506 37.90 31.48 -1.36
C LYS A 506 37.99 31.88 0.10
N LEU A 507 39.13 32.51 0.46
CA LEU A 507 39.40 32.97 1.81
C LEU A 507 39.38 34.51 1.83
N GLU A 508 38.79 35.12 2.85
CA GLU A 508 38.71 36.58 2.97
C GLU A 508 40.07 37.21 3.26
N ALA A 509 40.94 36.49 3.98
CA ALA A 509 42.27 36.97 4.32
C ALA A 509 43.28 36.75 3.16
N THR A 510 44.31 37.61 3.11
CA THR A 510 45.47 37.47 2.22
C THR A 510 46.39 36.35 2.71
N VAL A 511 47.23 35.78 1.80
CA VAL A 511 48.17 34.68 2.11
C VAL A 511 49.06 35.00 3.31
N SER A 512 49.56 36.23 3.43
CA SER A 512 50.40 36.67 4.55
C SER A 512 49.65 36.63 5.90
N LYS A 513 48.38 36.98 5.94
CA LYS A 513 47.54 36.94 7.11
C LYS A 513 47.11 35.51 7.46
N ILE A 514 46.85 34.64 6.49
CA ILE A 514 46.46 33.22 6.67
C ILE A 514 47.54 32.46 7.43
N VAL A 515 48.80 32.67 7.09
CA VAL A 515 49.95 31.97 7.69
C VAL A 515 50.28 32.49 9.07
N GLY A 516 50.03 33.79 9.32
CA GLY A 516 50.29 34.47 10.59
C GLY A 516 51.76 34.62 10.98
N GLY A 517 52.02 35.46 12.00
CA GLY A 517 53.33 35.67 12.57
C GLY A 517 54.41 36.16 11.59
N TRP A 518 55.69 35.94 11.89
CA TRP A 518 56.83 36.37 11.06
C TRP A 518 56.88 35.65 9.69
N LYS A 519 56.32 34.41 9.59
CA LYS A 519 56.21 33.68 8.33
C LYS A 519 55.20 34.31 7.37
N GLY A 520 54.09 34.89 7.88
CA GLY A 520 53.12 35.64 7.10
C GLY A 520 53.76 36.90 6.46
N LEU A 521 54.62 37.59 7.21
CA LEU A 521 55.33 38.76 6.68
C LEU A 521 56.24 38.43 5.49
N LEU A 522 56.85 37.22 5.47
CA LEU A 522 57.69 36.77 4.36
C LEU A 522 56.86 36.39 3.11
N LEU A 523 55.57 36.09 3.27
CA LEU A 523 54.68 35.74 2.16
C LEU A 523 53.89 36.95 1.62
N THR A 524 54.00 38.13 2.24
CA THR A 524 53.36 39.35 1.73
C THR A 524 53.63 39.67 0.26
N PRO A 525 54.84 39.41 -0.31
CA PRO A 525 55.08 39.61 -1.71
C PRO A 525 54.33 38.63 -2.64
N ALA A 526 53.83 37.47 -2.09
CA ALA A 526 53.05 36.48 -2.83
C ALA A 526 51.56 36.83 -2.87
N ASP A 527 51.07 37.71 -2.02
CA ASP A 527 49.64 38.08 -1.95
C ASP A 527 49.03 38.50 -3.30
N PRO A 528 49.74 39.27 -4.17
CA PRO A 528 49.19 39.63 -5.47
C PRO A 528 48.90 38.45 -6.40
N PHE A 529 49.60 37.29 -6.21
CA PHE A 529 49.45 36.10 -7.05
C PHE A 529 48.16 35.32 -6.71
N PHE A 530 47.64 35.53 -5.51
CA PHE A 530 46.45 34.83 -5.04
C PHE A 530 45.22 35.77 -4.88
N LYS A 531 45.38 37.05 -5.28
CA LYS A 531 44.28 38.04 -5.27
C LYS A 531 43.53 38.01 -6.58
N LYS A 532 42.20 37.94 -6.52
CA LYS A 532 41.29 38.30 -7.59
C LYS A 532 40.35 39.40 -7.06
N ASP A 533 40.27 40.50 -7.81
CA ASP A 533 39.32 41.61 -7.55
C ASP A 533 39.20 42.12 -6.09
N GLY A 534 40.33 42.38 -5.47
CA GLY A 534 40.38 43.29 -4.31
C GLY A 534 40.37 42.70 -2.90
N ALA A 535 40.02 41.45 -2.68
CA ALA A 535 40.07 40.84 -1.35
C ALA A 535 40.19 39.32 -1.37
N GLY A 536 41.19 38.76 -0.64
CA GLY A 536 41.24 37.34 -0.30
C GLY A 536 42.20 36.48 -1.13
N THR A 537 42.18 35.18 -0.82
CA THR A 537 43.03 34.15 -1.45
C THR A 537 42.15 33.07 -2.06
N GLU A 538 42.41 32.71 -3.31
CA GLU A 538 41.74 31.58 -3.97
C GLU A 538 42.72 30.40 -4.07
N VAL A 539 42.25 29.21 -3.61
CA VAL A 539 43.05 27.99 -3.59
C VAL A 539 42.26 26.88 -4.30
N PRO A 540 42.80 26.25 -5.36
CA PRO A 540 42.16 25.12 -6.00
C PRO A 540 42.16 23.89 -5.09
N VAL A 541 40.98 23.29 -4.87
CA VAL A 541 40.80 22.15 -3.97
C VAL A 541 40.35 20.92 -4.78
N ARG A 542 40.89 19.75 -4.43
CA ARG A 542 40.46 18.44 -4.92
C ARG A 542 40.21 17.52 -3.76
N ILE A 543 39.09 16.78 -3.83
CA ILE A 543 38.72 15.73 -2.86
C ILE A 543 38.51 14.45 -3.64
N GLU A 544 39.33 13.45 -3.34
CA GLU A 544 39.30 12.12 -3.96
C GLU A 544 39.24 11.03 -2.86
N GLY A 545 39.26 9.77 -3.29
CA GLY A 545 39.25 8.61 -2.38
C GLY A 545 37.86 8.10 -2.08
N THR A 546 37.62 7.70 -0.86
CA THR A 546 36.32 7.17 -0.39
C THR A 546 35.81 7.94 0.82
N ARG A 547 34.53 7.78 1.09
CA ARG A 547 33.90 8.35 2.30
C ARG A 547 34.64 8.02 3.60
N GLU A 548 35.22 6.81 3.66
CA GLU A 548 35.96 6.31 4.84
C GLU A 548 37.40 6.82 4.90
N ALA A 549 37.97 7.11 3.74
CA ALA A 549 39.34 7.63 3.58
C ALA A 549 39.38 8.75 2.52
N PRO A 550 38.85 9.95 2.83
CA PRO A 550 38.89 11.07 1.88
C PRO A 550 40.29 11.65 1.84
N GLU A 551 40.78 11.88 0.61
CA GLU A 551 42.03 12.57 0.31
C GLU A 551 41.74 14.00 -0.13
N ILE A 552 42.12 14.96 0.68
CA ILE A 552 41.94 16.39 0.39
C ILE A 552 43.29 16.98 0.00
N GLY A 553 43.36 17.54 -1.19
CA GLY A 553 44.58 18.12 -1.74
C GLY A 553 44.36 19.44 -2.45
N ILE A 554 45.46 20.14 -2.73
CA ILE A 554 45.47 21.34 -3.57
C ILE A 554 45.71 20.88 -5.00
N ASP A 555 44.86 21.29 -5.92
CA ASP A 555 44.98 20.94 -7.34
C ASP A 555 45.92 21.92 -8.09
N PHE A 556 47.18 21.67 -7.98
CA PHE A 556 48.22 22.48 -8.67
C PHE A 556 48.12 22.42 -10.21
N LYS A 557 47.45 21.43 -10.81
CA LYS A 557 47.31 21.29 -12.27
C LYS A 557 46.35 22.30 -12.86
N ASN A 558 45.36 22.75 -12.09
CA ASN A 558 44.38 23.74 -12.50
C ASN A 558 44.74 25.17 -12.06
N MET A 559 45.89 25.36 -11.44
CA MET A 559 46.41 26.67 -11.08
C MET A 559 46.84 27.41 -12.37
N LYS A 560 45.95 28.21 -12.98
CA LYS A 560 46.30 29.12 -14.06
C LYS A 560 47.16 30.25 -13.47
N LEU A 561 48.47 30.11 -13.64
CA LEU A 561 49.38 31.24 -13.50
C LEU A 561 49.09 32.17 -14.69
N GLU A 562 48.25 33.17 -14.55
CA GLU A 562 48.14 34.26 -15.54
C GLU A 562 49.49 34.97 -15.59
N LYS A 563 50.24 34.70 -16.63
CA LYS A 563 51.41 35.52 -16.99
C LYS A 563 50.90 36.92 -17.29
N LYS A 564 51.40 37.89 -16.50
CA LYS A 564 51.26 39.32 -16.80
C LYS A 564 51.75 39.55 -18.23
N PRO A 565 51.00 40.29 -19.09
CA PRO A 565 51.55 40.72 -20.35
C PRO A 565 52.77 41.60 -20.03
N THR A 566 53.92 41.22 -20.52
CA THR A 566 55.11 42.07 -20.60
C THR A 566 54.80 43.20 -21.57
N GLU A 567 54.70 44.43 -21.05
CA GLU A 567 54.88 45.65 -21.88
C GLU A 567 56.23 45.71 -22.53
#